data_2fa57a962c2f027c9d5fd725d4cf9849
#
_entry.id   2fa57a962c2f027c9d5fd725d4cf9849
#
_cell.length_a   1.000
_cell.length_b   1.000
_cell.length_c   1.000
_cell.angle_alpha   90.00
_cell.angle_beta   90.00
_cell.angle_gamma   90.00
#
_symmetry.space_group_name_H-M   'P 1'
#
loop_
_entity.id
_entity.type
_entity.pdbx_description
1 polymer ?
#
loop_
_entity_poly.entity_id
_entity_poly.type
_entity_poly.pdbx_seq_one_letter_code
_entity_poly.pdbx_strand_id
1 'polypeptide(L)'
;MKLKMYLALLVMGMLSLQSCSDDDDDLPSSKVPEAVRTAFDSSFSNTANLSWETKTVSQEQYYKAEFNNKSDNGYKTEAWYKADGSWHMTETEMPYSAIPQAVRTSFESSEYATWQKDNEVERIERAGTEKEVIYIIEVESAQDIDMDLHYSADGILIKAVNDDGNGNNESLLPDALSNMGD
;
A
#
# COMPACT_ATOMS: atom_id res chain seq x y z
N MET A 1 66.19 27.22 -19.82
CA MET A 1 65.16 26.15 -19.70
C MET A 1 63.82 26.82 -19.41
N LYS A 2 62.89 26.74 -20.32
CA LYS A 2 61.63 27.51 -20.26
C LYS A 2 60.50 26.58 -19.83
N LEU A 3 59.97 26.81 -18.61
CA LEU A 3 58.83 26.10 -18.02
C LEU A 3 57.56 26.75 -18.60
N LYS A 4 56.81 26.05 -19.42
CA LYS A 4 55.50 26.48 -19.92
C LYS A 4 54.43 25.91 -19.00
N MET A 5 53.76 26.79 -18.25
CA MET A 5 52.63 26.53 -17.42
C MET A 5 51.36 26.51 -18.27
N TYR A 6 50.75 25.35 -18.44
CA TYR A 6 49.42 25.21 -19.04
C TYR A 6 48.37 25.21 -17.96
N LEU A 7 47.59 26.30 -17.91
CA LEU A 7 46.40 26.42 -17.06
C LEU A 7 45.24 25.69 -17.76
N ALA A 8 44.91 24.49 -17.31
CA ALA A 8 43.72 23.77 -17.75
C ALA A 8 42.56 24.14 -16.84
N LEU A 9 41.63 24.94 -17.38
CA LEU A 9 40.33 25.22 -16.72
C LEU A 9 39.46 23.98 -16.82
N LEU A 10 39.32 23.24 -15.72
CA LEU A 10 38.41 22.10 -15.59
C LEU A 10 37.06 22.64 -15.09
N VAL A 11 36.14 22.88 -16.02
CA VAL A 11 34.75 23.18 -15.69
C VAL A 11 34.12 21.87 -15.27
N MET A 12 34.08 21.65 -13.98
CA MET A 12 33.38 20.53 -13.38
C MET A 12 31.88 20.86 -13.31
N GLY A 13 31.15 20.42 -14.36
CA GLY A 13 29.70 20.45 -14.34
C GLY A 13 29.21 19.51 -13.23
N MET A 14 28.69 20.09 -12.15
CA MET A 14 27.94 19.36 -11.15
C MET A 14 26.61 18.92 -11.77
N LEU A 15 26.56 17.69 -12.29
CA LEU A 15 25.31 16.96 -12.43
C LEU A 15 24.87 16.62 -10.99
N SER A 16 23.97 17.42 -10.46
CA SER A 16 23.19 17.04 -9.30
C SER A 16 22.32 15.85 -9.70
N LEU A 17 22.79 14.64 -9.40
CA LEU A 17 21.93 13.49 -9.28
C LEU A 17 21.01 13.80 -8.11
N GLN A 18 19.80 14.26 -8.41
CA GLN A 18 18.71 14.19 -7.45
C GLN A 18 18.45 12.68 -7.26
N SER A 19 19.05 12.13 -6.22
CA SER A 19 18.60 10.91 -5.61
C SER A 19 17.15 11.18 -5.17
N CYS A 20 16.19 10.53 -5.81
CA CYS A 20 14.92 10.31 -5.15
C CYS A 20 15.24 9.45 -3.93
N SER A 21 15.35 10.07 -2.78
CA SER A 21 15.16 9.39 -1.51
C SER A 21 13.65 9.25 -1.40
N ASP A 22 13.16 8.03 -1.22
CA ASP A 22 11.87 7.76 -0.61
C ASP A 22 11.99 8.21 0.85
N ASP A 23 11.98 9.53 1.06
CA ASP A 23 11.81 10.11 2.37
C ASP A 23 10.29 10.04 2.64
N ASP A 24 9.88 9.13 3.51
CA ASP A 24 8.56 9.10 4.16
C ASP A 24 8.40 10.34 5.04
N ASP A 25 8.48 11.52 4.41
CA ASP A 25 8.28 12.80 5.08
C ASP A 25 6.78 13.02 5.26
N ASP A 26 6.32 12.99 6.52
CA ASP A 26 4.97 13.35 6.92
C ASP A 26 4.53 14.65 6.21
N LEU A 27 3.52 14.55 5.36
CA LEU A 27 2.97 15.71 4.67
C LEU A 27 2.10 16.51 5.66
N PRO A 28 2.44 17.78 5.95
CA PRO A 28 1.59 18.59 6.80
C PRO A 28 0.16 18.66 6.24
N SER A 29 -0.86 18.50 7.07
CA SER A 29 -2.27 18.52 6.66
C SER A 29 -2.65 19.79 5.87
N SER A 30 -1.94 20.91 6.10
CA SER A 30 -2.13 22.15 5.35
C SER A 30 -1.68 22.08 3.88
N LYS A 31 -0.92 21.05 3.51
CA LYS A 31 -0.46 20.77 2.14
C LYS A 31 -1.35 19.76 1.42
N VAL A 32 -2.19 19.03 2.15
CA VAL A 32 -3.18 18.11 1.57
C VAL A 32 -4.30 18.94 0.93
N PRO A 33 -4.72 18.65 -0.32
CA PRO A 33 -5.83 19.34 -0.97
C PRO A 33 -7.10 19.37 -0.11
N GLU A 34 -7.83 20.46 -0.13
CA GLU A 34 -9.08 20.60 0.64
C GLU A 34 -10.11 19.52 0.25
N ALA A 35 -10.19 19.18 -1.03
CA ALA A 35 -11.08 18.12 -1.53
C ALA A 35 -10.77 16.78 -0.87
N VAL A 36 -9.48 16.41 -0.75
CA VAL A 36 -9.02 15.18 -0.10
C VAL A 36 -9.39 15.18 1.38
N ARG A 37 -9.09 16.27 2.10
CA ARG A 37 -9.43 16.38 3.53
C ARG A 37 -10.92 16.27 3.76
N THR A 38 -11.73 16.93 2.92
CA THR A 38 -13.19 16.90 3.02
C THR A 38 -13.73 15.47 2.76
N ALA A 39 -13.19 14.77 1.77
CA ALA A 39 -13.56 13.38 1.48
C ALA A 39 -13.20 12.45 2.63
N PHE A 40 -11.99 12.61 3.19
CA PHE A 40 -11.52 11.86 4.36
C PHE A 40 -12.43 12.10 5.58
N ASP A 41 -12.67 13.34 5.97
CA ASP A 41 -13.50 13.72 7.12
C ASP A 41 -14.95 13.22 6.99
N SER A 42 -15.44 13.12 5.75
CA SER A 42 -16.77 12.57 5.47
C SER A 42 -16.85 11.05 5.66
N SER A 43 -15.74 10.35 5.45
CA SER A 43 -15.66 8.88 5.51
C SER A 43 -15.20 8.39 6.88
N PHE A 44 -14.33 9.13 7.55
CA PHE A 44 -13.64 8.72 8.79
C PHE A 44 -13.77 9.79 9.88
N SER A 45 -14.86 9.75 10.63
CA SER A 45 -15.17 10.77 11.66
C SER A 45 -14.53 10.52 13.04
N ASN A 46 -14.01 9.33 13.29
CA ASN A 46 -13.47 8.92 14.59
C ASN A 46 -12.10 8.25 14.44
N THR A 47 -11.08 9.07 14.24
CA THR A 47 -9.71 8.63 13.98
C THR A 47 -8.74 9.08 15.09
N ALA A 48 -7.60 8.41 15.19
CA ALA A 48 -6.47 8.82 16.01
C ALA A 48 -5.15 8.60 15.25
N ASN A 49 -4.10 9.32 15.64
CA ASN A 49 -2.76 9.21 15.06
C ASN A 49 -2.71 9.45 13.54
N LEU A 50 -3.54 10.38 13.04
CA LEU A 50 -3.59 10.70 11.62
C LEU A 50 -2.29 11.34 11.15
N SER A 51 -1.67 10.72 10.15
CA SER A 51 -0.58 11.28 9.34
C SER A 51 -0.96 11.26 7.86
N TRP A 52 -0.26 12.04 7.06
CA TRP A 52 -0.45 12.13 5.63
C TRP A 52 0.88 12.00 4.91
N GLU A 53 0.86 11.34 3.77
CA GLU A 53 1.98 11.31 2.83
C GLU A 53 1.50 11.38 1.39
N THR A 54 2.41 11.59 0.45
CA THR A 54 2.13 11.46 -0.98
C THR A 54 2.86 10.23 -1.51
N LYS A 55 2.15 9.45 -2.31
CA LYS A 55 2.74 8.32 -3.06
C LYS A 55 2.52 8.53 -4.54
N THR A 56 3.49 8.13 -5.34
CA THR A 56 3.36 8.15 -6.81
C THR A 56 3.41 6.71 -7.31
N VAL A 57 2.34 6.29 -7.96
CA VAL A 57 2.17 4.95 -8.49
C VAL A 57 1.83 5.03 -9.96
N SER A 58 2.59 4.36 -10.82
CA SER A 58 2.37 4.36 -12.27
C SER A 58 2.21 5.78 -12.86
N GLN A 59 2.98 6.74 -12.34
CA GLN A 59 2.97 8.17 -12.71
C GLN A 59 1.73 8.96 -12.21
N GLU A 60 0.83 8.35 -11.44
CA GLU A 60 -0.27 9.02 -10.78
C GLU A 60 0.07 9.29 -9.31
N GLN A 61 -0.20 10.52 -8.84
CA GLN A 61 0.02 10.92 -7.45
C GLN A 61 -1.23 10.69 -6.61
N TYR A 62 -1.02 10.08 -5.46
CA TYR A 62 -2.04 9.87 -4.44
C TYR A 62 -1.69 10.57 -3.14
N TYR A 63 -2.70 10.88 -2.35
CA TYR A 63 -2.61 11.35 -0.97
C TYR A 63 -3.05 10.19 -0.08
N LYS A 64 -2.14 9.68 0.72
CA LYS A 64 -2.38 8.56 1.65
C LYS A 64 -2.53 9.11 3.06
N ALA A 65 -3.64 8.80 3.71
CA ALA A 65 -3.87 9.01 5.14
C ALA A 65 -3.60 7.72 5.89
N GLU A 66 -2.71 7.73 6.87
CA GLU A 66 -2.52 6.63 7.82
C GLU A 66 -3.11 7.02 9.17
N PHE A 67 -3.92 6.17 9.78
CA PHE A 67 -4.61 6.46 11.04
C PHE A 67 -5.11 5.18 11.75
N ASN A 68 -5.45 5.31 13.03
CA ASN A 68 -6.20 4.29 13.73
C ASN A 68 -7.70 4.58 13.62
N ASN A 69 -8.47 3.67 13.00
CA ASN A 69 -9.90 3.81 12.82
C ASN A 69 -10.68 3.36 14.08
N LYS A 70 -11.06 4.32 14.92
CA LYS A 70 -11.79 4.03 16.18
C LYS A 70 -13.20 3.47 15.95
N SER A 71 -13.77 3.70 14.77
CA SER A 71 -15.07 3.13 14.38
C SER A 71 -14.94 1.66 13.92
N ASP A 72 -13.70 1.20 13.66
CA ASP A 72 -13.37 -0.17 13.28
C ASP A 72 -12.33 -0.74 14.25
N ASN A 73 -12.71 -0.92 15.50
CA ASN A 73 -11.91 -1.50 16.59
C ASN A 73 -10.54 -0.81 16.86
N GLY A 74 -10.26 0.33 16.25
CA GLY A 74 -9.00 1.03 16.34
C GLY A 74 -7.90 0.42 15.46
N TYR A 75 -8.26 -0.38 14.48
CA TYR A 75 -7.31 -0.97 13.54
C TYR A 75 -6.54 0.11 12.78
N LYS A 76 -5.29 -0.18 12.47
CA LYS A 76 -4.48 0.65 11.59
C LYS A 76 -5.10 0.62 10.20
N THR A 77 -5.26 1.79 9.63
CA THR A 77 -5.97 1.97 8.37
C THR A 77 -5.24 2.98 7.51
N GLU A 78 -5.11 2.68 6.24
CA GLU A 78 -4.62 3.57 5.21
C GLU A 78 -5.75 3.88 4.22
N ALA A 79 -5.94 5.15 3.89
CA ALA A 79 -6.94 5.56 2.92
C ALA A 79 -6.29 6.44 1.83
N TRP A 80 -6.49 6.06 0.58
CA TRP A 80 -5.83 6.62 -0.58
C TRP A 80 -6.80 7.45 -1.42
N TYR A 81 -6.39 8.66 -1.79
CA TYR A 81 -7.21 9.61 -2.53
C TYR A 81 -6.43 10.23 -3.68
N LYS A 82 -7.13 10.55 -4.77
CA LYS A 82 -6.63 11.45 -5.81
C LYS A 82 -6.75 12.90 -5.36
N ALA A 83 -6.03 13.81 -6.02
CA ALA A 83 -6.01 15.24 -5.65
C ALA A 83 -7.39 15.93 -5.69
N ASP A 84 -8.33 15.41 -6.46
CA ASP A 84 -9.71 15.88 -6.56
C ASP A 84 -10.62 15.40 -5.42
N GLY A 85 -10.07 14.58 -4.49
CA GLY A 85 -10.81 13.98 -3.38
C GLY A 85 -11.49 12.65 -3.74
N SER A 86 -11.33 12.15 -4.96
CA SER A 86 -11.83 10.82 -5.31
C SER A 86 -11.12 9.77 -4.46
N TRP A 87 -11.91 9.02 -3.70
CA TRP A 87 -11.41 7.88 -2.94
C TRP A 87 -10.98 6.77 -3.90
N HIS A 88 -9.83 6.19 -3.63
CA HIS A 88 -9.22 5.16 -4.44
C HIS A 88 -9.30 3.79 -3.80
N MET A 89 -8.74 3.67 -2.61
CA MET A 89 -8.78 2.43 -1.82
C MET A 89 -8.63 2.72 -0.33
N THR A 90 -8.96 1.71 0.47
CA THR A 90 -8.65 1.66 1.91
C THR A 90 -8.04 0.29 2.20
N GLU A 91 -6.95 0.30 2.94
CA GLU A 91 -6.30 -0.86 3.50
C GLU A 91 -6.48 -0.83 5.01
N THR A 92 -6.75 -1.99 5.62
CA THR A 92 -6.93 -2.11 7.07
C THR A 92 -6.22 -3.36 7.57
N GLU A 93 -5.25 -3.19 8.43
CA GLU A 93 -4.59 -4.28 9.16
C GLU A 93 -5.49 -4.76 10.29
N MET A 94 -5.84 -6.04 10.29
CA MET A 94 -6.75 -6.62 11.28
C MET A 94 -6.31 -8.02 11.70
N PRO A 95 -6.62 -8.46 12.95
CA PRO A 95 -6.21 -9.78 13.37
C PRO A 95 -6.94 -10.87 12.57
N TYR A 96 -6.27 -11.99 12.31
CA TYR A 96 -6.82 -13.16 11.61
C TYR A 96 -8.17 -13.62 12.18
N SER A 97 -8.37 -13.49 13.49
CA SER A 97 -9.63 -13.86 14.14
C SER A 97 -10.83 -12.99 13.75
N ALA A 98 -10.58 -11.79 13.22
CA ALA A 98 -11.61 -10.81 12.85
C ALA A 98 -12.08 -10.90 11.39
N ILE A 99 -11.36 -11.61 10.53
CA ILE A 99 -11.77 -11.77 9.12
C ILE A 99 -12.97 -12.72 8.98
N PRO A 100 -13.70 -12.70 7.84
CA PRO A 100 -14.86 -13.54 7.62
C PRO A 100 -14.58 -15.03 7.83
N GLN A 101 -15.55 -15.75 8.42
CA GLN A 101 -15.43 -17.19 8.64
C GLN A 101 -15.19 -17.96 7.34
N ALA A 102 -15.78 -17.51 6.21
CA ALA A 102 -15.60 -18.15 4.91
C ALA A 102 -14.13 -18.12 4.47
N VAL A 103 -13.44 -16.98 4.65
CA VAL A 103 -12.02 -16.82 4.35
C VAL A 103 -11.17 -17.74 5.25
N ARG A 104 -11.42 -17.75 6.57
CA ARG A 104 -10.69 -18.64 7.48
C ARG A 104 -10.86 -20.11 7.12
N THR A 105 -12.11 -20.54 6.85
CA THR A 105 -12.40 -21.94 6.49
C THR A 105 -11.69 -22.32 5.18
N SER A 106 -11.68 -21.43 4.21
CA SER A 106 -11.00 -21.67 2.94
C SER A 106 -9.48 -21.80 3.13
N PHE A 107 -8.87 -20.86 3.86
CA PHE A 107 -7.45 -20.91 4.17
C PHE A 107 -7.08 -22.19 4.93
N GLU A 108 -7.80 -22.53 6.00
CA GLU A 108 -7.56 -23.69 6.84
C GLU A 108 -7.73 -25.04 6.09
N SER A 109 -8.41 -25.02 4.95
CA SER A 109 -8.60 -26.18 4.07
C SER A 109 -7.67 -26.19 2.85
N SER A 110 -6.85 -25.15 2.68
CA SER A 110 -5.94 -24.98 1.53
C SER A 110 -4.65 -25.76 1.72
N GLU A 111 -3.85 -25.83 0.65
CA GLU A 111 -2.47 -26.37 0.69
C GLU A 111 -1.54 -25.52 1.58
N TYR A 112 -1.89 -24.26 1.85
CA TYR A 112 -1.14 -23.33 2.67
C TYR A 112 -1.47 -23.43 4.17
N ALA A 113 -2.44 -24.24 4.58
CA ALA A 113 -2.92 -24.33 5.96
C ALA A 113 -1.86 -24.67 7.01
N THR A 114 -0.76 -25.30 6.57
CA THR A 114 0.38 -25.71 7.42
C THR A 114 1.55 -24.73 7.38
N TRP A 115 1.47 -23.68 6.56
CA TRP A 115 2.50 -22.66 6.50
C TRP A 115 2.38 -21.71 7.69
N GLN A 116 3.48 -21.06 8.05
CA GLN A 116 3.44 -20.03 9.05
C GLN A 116 2.68 -18.82 8.47
N LYS A 117 1.61 -18.41 9.12
CA LYS A 117 0.88 -17.21 8.71
C LYS A 117 1.16 -16.06 9.64
N ASP A 118 1.06 -14.84 9.16
CA ASP A 118 1.10 -13.66 9.98
C ASP A 118 -0.11 -13.54 10.91
N ASN A 119 0.06 -12.77 12.00
CA ASN A 119 -1.01 -12.53 12.98
C ASN A 119 -2.05 -11.54 12.45
N GLU A 120 -1.64 -10.67 11.54
CA GLU A 120 -2.46 -9.66 10.91
C GLU A 120 -2.81 -10.07 9.48
N VAL A 121 -3.91 -9.56 8.99
CA VAL A 121 -4.45 -9.78 7.66
C VAL A 121 -4.86 -8.42 7.12
N GLU A 122 -4.52 -8.15 5.89
CA GLU A 122 -4.93 -6.94 5.22
C GLU A 122 -6.33 -7.09 4.63
N ARG A 123 -7.19 -6.11 4.91
CA ARG A 123 -8.47 -5.95 4.23
C ARG A 123 -8.37 -4.78 3.27
N ILE A 124 -8.44 -5.06 1.98
CA ILE A 124 -8.43 -4.06 0.92
C ILE A 124 -9.85 -3.79 0.43
N GLU A 125 -10.26 -2.54 0.45
CA GLU A 125 -11.51 -2.06 -0.12
C GLU A 125 -11.19 -1.08 -1.26
N ARG A 126 -11.82 -1.27 -2.42
CA ARG A 126 -11.52 -0.49 -3.63
C ARG A 126 -12.69 0.28 -4.17
N ALA A 127 -12.39 1.42 -4.81
CA ALA A 127 -13.35 2.14 -5.63
C ALA A 127 -13.61 1.36 -6.93
N GLY A 128 -14.88 1.16 -7.25
CA GLY A 128 -15.31 0.47 -8.47
C GLY A 128 -16.82 0.57 -8.64
N THR A 129 -17.37 -0.08 -9.67
CA THR A 129 -18.82 -0.17 -9.89
C THR A 129 -19.53 -0.96 -8.80
N GLU A 130 -18.83 -1.96 -8.23
CA GLU A 130 -19.19 -2.65 -6.98
C GLU A 130 -17.98 -2.56 -6.08
N LYS A 131 -18.21 -2.26 -4.79
CA LYS A 131 -17.13 -2.19 -3.81
C LYS A 131 -16.50 -3.55 -3.65
N GLU A 132 -15.31 -3.73 -4.16
CA GLU A 132 -14.56 -4.96 -4.00
C GLU A 132 -13.88 -4.98 -2.64
N VAL A 133 -14.00 -6.11 -1.92
CA VAL A 133 -13.33 -6.35 -0.65
C VAL A 133 -12.49 -7.62 -0.78
N ILE A 134 -11.18 -7.47 -0.58
CA ILE A 134 -10.20 -8.56 -0.63
C ILE A 134 -9.54 -8.69 0.74
N TYR A 135 -9.26 -9.92 1.16
CA TYR A 135 -8.47 -10.25 2.35
C TYR A 135 -7.17 -10.90 1.90
N ILE A 136 -6.03 -10.39 2.38
CA ILE A 136 -4.72 -10.90 2.06
C ILE A 136 -4.14 -11.55 3.31
N ILE A 137 -3.82 -12.84 3.20
CA ILE A 137 -3.17 -13.61 4.24
C ILE A 137 -1.74 -13.88 3.78
N GLU A 138 -0.78 -13.31 4.49
CA GLU A 138 0.63 -13.58 4.27
C GLU A 138 1.02 -14.89 4.94
N VAL A 139 1.76 -15.73 4.20
CA VAL A 139 2.21 -17.02 4.69
C VAL A 139 3.63 -17.33 4.23
N GLU A 140 4.40 -17.96 5.12
CA GLU A 140 5.77 -18.39 4.87
C GLU A 140 5.90 -19.92 4.95
N SER A 141 6.56 -20.51 3.98
CA SER A 141 6.86 -21.93 3.98
C SER A 141 8.07 -22.25 4.85
N ALA A 142 8.27 -23.55 5.18
CA ALA A 142 9.49 -24.04 5.86
C ALA A 142 10.77 -23.90 5.00
N GLN A 143 10.67 -23.47 3.76
CA GLN A 143 11.78 -23.23 2.82
C GLN A 143 11.98 -21.74 2.54
N ASP A 144 11.48 -20.84 3.40
CA ASP A 144 11.57 -19.39 3.28
C ASP A 144 10.94 -18.88 1.94
N ILE A 145 9.78 -19.42 1.58
CA ILE A 145 8.97 -18.92 0.46
C ILE A 145 7.80 -18.17 1.02
N ASP A 146 7.73 -16.89 0.74
CA ASP A 146 6.66 -15.99 1.17
C ASP A 146 5.58 -15.87 0.09
N MET A 147 4.31 -15.95 0.50
CA MET A 147 3.17 -15.89 -0.40
C MET A 147 2.06 -15.01 0.18
N ASP A 148 1.51 -14.17 -0.68
CA ASP A 148 0.29 -13.39 -0.43
C ASP A 148 -0.92 -14.13 -1.01
N LEU A 149 -1.81 -14.54 -0.13
CA LEU A 149 -3.04 -15.26 -0.49
C LEU A 149 -4.22 -14.30 -0.51
N HIS A 150 -4.70 -13.94 -1.69
CA HIS A 150 -5.80 -13.00 -1.88
C HIS A 150 -7.13 -13.75 -1.92
N TYR A 151 -8.01 -13.47 -0.96
CA TYR A 151 -9.34 -14.05 -0.86
C TYR A 151 -10.43 -13.00 -1.04
N SER A 152 -11.50 -13.36 -1.74
CA SER A 152 -12.76 -12.60 -1.68
C SER A 152 -13.44 -12.77 -0.32
N ALA A 153 -14.38 -11.89 0.02
CA ALA A 153 -15.09 -11.93 1.30
C ALA A 153 -15.89 -13.22 1.54
N ASP A 154 -16.27 -13.93 0.49
CA ASP A 154 -16.96 -15.23 0.52
C ASP A 154 -15.99 -16.43 0.55
N GLY A 155 -14.68 -16.17 0.64
CA GLY A 155 -13.65 -17.19 0.84
C GLY A 155 -13.12 -17.85 -0.42
N ILE A 156 -13.34 -17.25 -1.60
CA ILE A 156 -12.72 -17.74 -2.84
C ILE A 156 -11.27 -17.26 -2.89
N LEU A 157 -10.31 -18.17 -3.04
CA LEU A 157 -8.91 -17.81 -3.33
C LEU A 157 -8.84 -17.27 -4.76
N ILE A 158 -8.62 -15.96 -4.89
CA ILE A 158 -8.55 -15.26 -6.17
C ILE A 158 -7.18 -15.49 -6.82
N LYS A 159 -6.10 -15.33 -6.03
CA LYS A 159 -4.72 -15.56 -6.47
C LYS A 159 -3.82 -15.85 -5.28
N ALA A 160 -2.68 -16.47 -5.56
CA ALA A 160 -1.54 -16.57 -4.67
C ALA A 160 -0.34 -15.94 -5.39
N VAL A 161 0.31 -14.99 -4.74
CA VAL A 161 1.45 -14.23 -5.28
C VAL A 161 2.67 -14.53 -4.45
N ASN A 162 3.80 -14.79 -5.08
CA ASN A 162 5.07 -14.92 -4.37
C ASN A 162 5.55 -13.51 -3.99
N ASP A 163 5.69 -13.24 -2.70
CA ASP A 163 6.38 -12.05 -2.21
C ASP A 163 7.88 -12.35 -2.15
N ASP A 164 8.58 -12.08 -3.24
CA ASP A 164 10.03 -12.28 -3.33
C ASP A 164 10.87 -11.24 -2.59
N GLY A 165 10.27 -10.56 -1.60
CA GLY A 165 10.91 -9.55 -0.75
C GLY A 165 11.36 -8.30 -1.51
N ASN A 166 10.94 -8.14 -2.76
CA ASN A 166 11.17 -6.93 -3.54
C ASN A 166 10.16 -5.82 -3.18
N GLY A 167 9.53 -5.99 -2.04
CA GLY A 167 8.96 -5.01 -1.11
C GLY A 167 7.99 -3.97 -1.66
N ASN A 168 7.58 -4.12 -2.89
CA ASN A 168 6.57 -3.25 -3.44
C ASN A 168 5.23 -3.97 -3.34
N ASN A 169 4.48 -3.74 -2.26
CA ASN A 169 3.02 -3.92 -2.23
C ASN A 169 2.32 -3.14 -3.35
N GLU A 170 3.10 -2.64 -4.32
CA GLU A 170 2.64 -2.08 -5.59
C GLU A 170 1.76 -3.06 -6.37
N SER A 171 1.85 -4.37 -6.09
CA SER A 171 0.92 -5.37 -6.65
C SER A 171 -0.51 -5.21 -6.11
N LEU A 172 -0.69 -4.50 -5.00
CA LEU A 172 -1.98 -4.13 -4.42
C LEU A 172 -2.54 -2.85 -5.04
N LEU A 173 -1.69 -2.10 -5.72
CA LEU A 173 -2.09 -0.86 -6.34
C LEU A 173 -2.93 -1.14 -7.60
N PRO A 174 -3.81 -0.22 -7.98
CA PRO A 174 -4.92 -0.44 -8.90
C PRO A 174 -4.58 -0.99 -10.27
N ASP A 175 -3.38 -0.67 -10.76
CA ASP A 175 -2.96 -1.03 -12.11
C ASP A 175 -2.58 -2.52 -12.26
N ALA A 176 -2.19 -3.19 -11.17
CA ALA A 176 -1.84 -4.61 -11.22
C ALA A 176 -3.06 -5.52 -11.40
N LEU A 177 -4.26 -5.04 -11.10
CA LEU A 177 -5.50 -5.81 -11.15
C LEU A 177 -6.43 -5.42 -12.29
N SER A 178 -6.19 -4.29 -12.98
CA SER A 178 -6.96 -3.90 -14.17
C SER A 178 -6.75 -4.83 -15.38
N ASN A 179 -5.70 -5.65 -15.36
CA ASN A 179 -5.37 -6.60 -16.42
C ASN A 179 -5.92 -8.03 -16.21
N MET A 180 -6.80 -8.23 -15.22
CA MET A 180 -7.36 -9.56 -14.91
C MET A 180 -8.78 -9.79 -15.45
N GLY A 181 -9.26 -8.94 -16.36
CA GLY A 181 -10.57 -9.06 -17.00
C GLY A 181 -10.47 -9.12 -18.51
N ASP A 182 -10.07 -10.27 -19.06
CA ASP A 182 -10.39 -10.77 -20.42
C ASP A 182 -10.37 -12.29 -20.40
#